data_6b20ddf33293ee94b8e2a3be48ea1bca
#
_entry.id   6b20ddf33293ee94b8e2a3be48ea1bca
#
_cell.length_a   1.000
_cell.length_b   1.000
_cell.length_c   1.000
_cell.angle_alpha   90.00
_cell.angle_beta   90.00
_cell.angle_gamma   90.00
#
_symmetry.space_group_name_H-M   'P 1'
#
loop_
_entity.id
_entity.type
_entity.pdbx_description
1 polymer ?
#
loop_
_entity_poly.entity_id
_entity_poly.type
_entity_poly.pdbx_seq_one_letter_code
_entity_poly.pdbx_strand_id
1 'polypeptide(L)'
;VQAAYNYDHKYYFDFSGAYVHSAKLAPGHRGAFSPSVTLGWNVANESFLKDSDAVNQLTLSVSASEINQDIDITGYYLYAPTWATDRWGYGWADGEDSQYAVSTRGANDLLSFIKRREVSANLRGAFFNKSLTFDASWFIQSMEGYLIDNTTTWPSHMSTSYPDQSFIPWMNYNNNARTGWDVSVNYKKTFGDFTVGAGVNATWYDTLASLRDEVYTDHRQRQGKPLD
;
A
#
# COMPACT_ATOMS: atom_id res chain seq x y z
N VAL A 1 -4.42 19.25 0.72
CA VAL A 1 -4.77 20.10 -0.43
C VAL A 1 -5.74 19.32 -1.29
N GLN A 2 -6.79 20.00 -1.76
CA GLN A 2 -7.75 19.41 -2.69
C GLN A 2 -8.11 20.47 -3.75
N ALA A 3 -8.24 20.02 -5.00
CA ALA A 3 -8.75 20.80 -6.12
C ALA A 3 -9.71 19.92 -6.93
N ALA A 4 -10.92 20.42 -7.13
CA ALA A 4 -11.93 19.73 -7.92
C ALA A 4 -12.42 20.65 -9.04
N TYR A 5 -12.60 20.08 -10.21
CA TYR A 5 -13.13 20.79 -11.38
C TYR A 5 -14.18 19.95 -12.07
N ASN A 6 -15.24 20.62 -12.50
CA ASN A 6 -16.35 20.01 -13.22
C ASN A 6 -16.63 20.84 -14.47
N TYR A 7 -16.60 20.21 -15.61
CA TYR A 7 -16.95 20.81 -16.89
C TYR A 7 -18.30 20.27 -17.39
N ASP A 8 -19.27 21.16 -17.53
CA ASP A 8 -20.62 20.89 -18.09
C ASP A 8 -21.33 19.68 -17.43
N HIS A 9 -21.05 19.41 -16.16
CA HIS A 9 -21.53 18.20 -15.45
C HIS A 9 -21.26 16.88 -16.18
N LYS A 10 -20.31 16.87 -17.11
CA LYS A 10 -19.91 15.71 -17.91
C LYS A 10 -18.54 15.20 -17.51
N TYR A 11 -17.58 16.10 -17.36
CA TYR A 11 -16.20 15.72 -17.07
C TYR A 11 -15.79 16.24 -15.70
N TYR A 12 -15.19 15.35 -14.93
CA TYR A 12 -14.77 15.63 -13.57
C TYR A 12 -13.26 15.41 -13.46
N PHE A 13 -12.62 16.33 -12.80
CA PHE A 13 -11.23 16.20 -12.36
C PHE A 13 -11.20 16.45 -10.86
N ASP A 14 -10.61 15.54 -10.12
CA ASP A 14 -10.35 15.69 -8.69
C ASP A 14 -8.87 15.41 -8.42
N PHE A 15 -8.23 16.31 -7.72
CA PHE A 15 -6.89 16.18 -7.22
C PHE A 15 -6.91 16.34 -5.71
N SER A 16 -6.33 15.39 -5.00
CA SER A 16 -6.08 15.52 -3.58
C SER A 16 -4.63 15.18 -3.25
N GLY A 17 -4.12 15.78 -2.19
CA GLY A 17 -2.76 15.53 -1.73
C GLY A 17 -2.62 15.79 -0.26
N ALA A 18 -1.95 14.89 0.43
CA ALA A 18 -1.60 14.99 1.83
C ALA A 18 -0.08 14.97 2.00
N TYR A 19 0.43 15.85 2.84
CA TYR A 19 1.81 15.75 3.30
C TYR A 19 1.83 14.98 4.62
N VAL A 20 2.60 13.91 4.66
CA VAL A 20 2.75 13.06 5.83
C VAL A 20 4.14 13.24 6.43
N HIS A 21 4.23 13.12 7.75
CA HIS A 21 5.48 13.23 8.50
C HIS A 21 5.56 12.11 9.52
N SER A 22 6.69 11.38 9.56
CA SER A 22 6.93 10.31 10.50
C SER A 22 8.22 10.54 11.28
N ALA A 23 8.15 10.39 12.60
CA ALA A 23 9.31 10.41 13.48
C ALA A 23 10.11 9.09 13.46
N LYS A 24 9.57 8.04 12.84
CA LYS A 24 10.23 6.73 12.72
C LYS A 24 11.40 6.74 11.73
N LEU A 25 11.44 7.73 10.83
CA LEU A 25 12.45 7.86 9.79
C LEU A 25 13.56 8.84 10.18
N ALA A 26 14.70 8.74 9.48
CA ALA A 26 15.86 9.58 9.72
C ALA A 26 15.56 11.07 9.43
N PRO A 27 16.22 12.00 10.10
CA PRO A 27 16.16 13.42 9.75
C PRO A 27 16.48 13.62 8.26
N GLY A 28 15.63 14.38 7.55
CA GLY A 28 15.72 14.55 6.10
C GLY A 28 14.85 13.59 5.28
N HIS A 29 14.42 12.46 5.83
CA HIS A 29 13.56 11.48 5.16
C HIS A 29 12.17 11.35 5.82
N ARG A 30 11.84 12.20 6.78
CA ARG A 30 10.61 12.15 7.59
C ARG A 30 9.36 12.59 6.89
N GLY A 31 9.46 13.31 5.78
CA GLY A 31 8.34 13.88 5.07
C GLY A 31 8.13 13.25 3.70
N ALA A 32 6.87 13.04 3.32
CA ALA A 32 6.50 12.62 1.98
C ALA A 32 5.15 13.22 1.56
N PHE A 33 4.96 13.40 0.27
CA PHE A 33 3.70 13.86 -0.31
C PHE A 33 2.95 12.68 -0.92
N SER A 34 1.67 12.56 -0.60
CA SER A 34 0.79 11.48 -1.03
C SER A 34 -0.30 12.04 -1.95
N PRO A 35 -0.09 12.03 -3.28
CA PRO A 35 -1.05 12.52 -4.26
C PRO A 35 -2.11 11.49 -4.60
N SER A 36 -3.30 11.97 -5.00
CA SER A 36 -4.35 11.19 -5.63
C SER A 36 -5.02 12.03 -6.72
N VAL A 37 -5.26 11.44 -7.87
CA VAL A 37 -5.93 12.05 -9.03
C VAL A 37 -7.06 11.14 -9.46
N THR A 38 -8.23 11.75 -9.72
CA THR A 38 -9.38 11.06 -10.31
C THR A 38 -9.89 11.84 -11.52
N LEU A 39 -10.09 11.12 -12.61
CA LEU A 39 -10.77 11.61 -13.81
C LEU A 39 -12.11 10.89 -13.92
N GLY A 40 -13.19 11.63 -14.13
CA GLY A 40 -14.52 11.07 -14.27
C GLY A 40 -15.23 11.61 -15.52
N TRP A 41 -16.00 10.74 -16.14
CA TRP A 41 -16.88 11.06 -17.24
C TRP A 41 -18.30 10.59 -16.94
N ASN A 42 -19.24 11.55 -16.89
CA ASN A 42 -20.65 11.25 -16.72
C ASN A 42 -21.28 11.07 -18.11
N VAL A 43 -21.29 9.84 -18.57
CA VAL A 43 -21.81 9.46 -19.90
C VAL A 43 -23.29 9.74 -20.03
N ALA A 44 -24.06 9.65 -18.92
CA ALA A 44 -25.51 9.90 -18.93
C ALA A 44 -25.85 11.36 -19.29
N ASN A 45 -24.94 12.31 -19.10
CA ASN A 45 -25.15 13.71 -19.45
C ASN A 45 -24.76 14.05 -20.90
N GLU A 46 -24.29 13.07 -21.65
CA GLU A 46 -24.01 13.27 -23.08
C GLU A 46 -25.30 13.36 -23.91
N SER A 47 -25.25 14.09 -25.00
CA SER A 47 -26.42 14.37 -25.86
C SER A 47 -27.14 13.12 -26.36
N PHE A 48 -26.44 12.00 -26.49
CA PHE A 48 -27.00 10.72 -26.96
C PHE A 48 -27.66 9.90 -25.87
N LEU A 49 -27.48 10.22 -24.56
CA LEU A 49 -28.10 9.51 -23.44
C LEU A 49 -28.94 10.42 -22.54
N LYS A 50 -28.81 11.74 -22.65
CA LYS A 50 -29.43 12.71 -21.76
C LYS A 50 -30.95 12.56 -21.64
N ASP A 51 -31.61 12.17 -22.72
CA ASP A 51 -33.08 12.01 -22.77
C ASP A 51 -33.53 10.54 -22.64
N SER A 52 -32.67 9.68 -22.12
CA SER A 52 -32.99 8.26 -21.92
C SER A 52 -33.78 8.06 -20.62
N ASP A 53 -34.98 7.52 -20.73
CA ASP A 53 -35.80 7.11 -19.55
C ASP A 53 -35.18 5.92 -18.80
N ALA A 54 -34.36 5.15 -19.45
CA ALA A 54 -33.78 3.95 -18.87
C ALA A 54 -32.47 4.23 -18.08
N VAL A 55 -31.67 5.24 -18.48
CA VAL A 55 -30.37 5.55 -17.89
C VAL A 55 -30.45 6.84 -17.09
N ASN A 56 -30.48 6.75 -15.78
CA ASN A 56 -30.52 7.92 -14.92
C ASN A 56 -29.13 8.44 -14.54
N GLN A 57 -28.17 7.53 -14.48
CA GLN A 57 -26.77 7.84 -14.22
C GLN A 57 -25.87 6.79 -14.87
N LEU A 58 -24.81 7.23 -15.47
CA LEU A 58 -23.73 6.35 -15.97
C LEU A 58 -22.44 7.13 -15.89
N THR A 59 -21.57 6.75 -14.97
CA THR A 59 -20.29 7.45 -14.72
C THR A 59 -19.16 6.46 -14.83
N LEU A 60 -18.20 6.78 -15.66
CA LEU A 60 -16.91 6.09 -15.74
C LEU A 60 -15.86 6.97 -15.07
N SER A 61 -15.00 6.38 -14.24
CA SER A 61 -13.87 7.11 -13.63
C SER A 61 -12.63 6.25 -13.56
N VAL A 62 -11.48 6.93 -13.62
CA VAL A 62 -10.17 6.33 -13.44
C VAL A 62 -9.46 7.13 -12.36
N SER A 63 -8.88 6.42 -11.40
CA SER A 63 -8.12 7.03 -10.30
C SER A 63 -6.72 6.47 -10.23
N ALA A 64 -5.77 7.32 -9.86
CA ALA A 64 -4.40 6.92 -9.54
C ALA A 64 -3.97 7.61 -8.25
N SER A 65 -3.38 6.86 -7.32
CA SER A 65 -2.93 7.37 -6.04
C SER A 65 -1.60 6.77 -5.59
N GLU A 66 -0.82 7.55 -4.86
CA GLU A 66 0.32 7.09 -4.08
C GLU A 66 0.13 7.53 -2.63
N ILE A 67 0.12 6.59 -1.71
CA ILE A 67 0.02 6.82 -0.28
C ILE A 67 1.33 6.39 0.37
N ASN A 68 1.98 7.32 1.06
CA ASN A 68 3.14 7.04 1.88
C ASN A 68 2.70 6.75 3.31
N GLN A 69 3.07 5.59 3.84
CA GLN A 69 2.63 5.13 5.15
C GLN A 69 3.78 4.60 5.99
N ASP A 70 3.64 4.72 7.31
CA ASP A 70 4.59 4.22 8.31
C ASP A 70 3.97 3.21 9.28
N ILE A 71 2.74 2.76 9.01
CA ILE A 71 2.00 1.86 9.89
C ILE A 71 2.72 0.52 10.05
N ASP A 72 3.33 0.02 8.98
CA ASP A 72 4.08 -1.23 8.96
C ASP A 72 5.55 -1.07 9.38
N ILE A 73 5.98 0.15 9.72
CA ILE A 73 7.27 0.41 10.35
C ILE A 73 7.11 0.20 11.85
N THR A 74 7.56 -0.96 12.33
CA THR A 74 7.24 -1.45 13.68
C THR A 74 8.01 -0.75 14.80
N GLY A 75 9.15 -0.09 14.51
CA GLY A 75 10.00 0.50 15.54
C GLY A 75 10.46 1.91 15.20
N TYR A 76 10.86 2.63 16.24
CA TYR A 76 11.58 3.90 16.12
C TYR A 76 13.08 3.65 15.95
N TYR A 77 13.76 4.57 15.29
CA TYR A 77 15.22 4.55 15.14
C TYR A 77 15.76 3.32 14.41
N LEU A 78 14.95 2.67 13.55
CA LEU A 78 15.41 1.53 12.75
C LEU A 78 16.55 1.91 11.78
N TYR A 79 16.64 3.19 11.44
CA TYR A 79 17.72 3.74 10.64
C TYR A 79 19.05 3.87 11.37
N ALA A 80 19.03 3.94 12.71
CA ALA A 80 20.23 4.14 13.52
C ALA A 80 20.94 2.80 13.82
N PRO A 81 22.28 2.81 13.94
CA PRO A 81 23.00 1.64 14.40
C PRO A 81 22.67 1.36 15.88
N THR A 82 22.70 0.11 16.26
CA THR A 82 22.51 -0.29 17.65
C THR A 82 23.68 -1.14 18.12
N TRP A 83 23.98 -0.99 19.40
CA TRP A 83 25.06 -1.67 20.08
C TRP A 83 24.54 -2.28 21.37
N ALA A 84 24.96 -3.50 21.66
CA ALA A 84 24.71 -4.14 22.94
C ALA A 84 26.02 -4.17 23.75
N THR A 85 25.91 -3.86 25.01
CA THR A 85 26.92 -4.08 26.04
C THR A 85 26.57 -5.34 26.83
N ASP A 86 27.47 -5.84 27.66
CA ASP A 86 27.25 -6.99 28.54
C ASP A 86 27.07 -8.36 27.84
N ARG A 87 27.46 -8.46 26.58
CA ARG A 87 27.50 -9.73 25.88
C ARG A 87 28.92 -10.28 25.89
N TRP A 88 29.22 -11.18 26.81
CA TRP A 88 30.46 -11.95 26.88
C TRP A 88 31.71 -11.06 26.99
N GLY A 89 32.07 -10.71 28.22
CA GLY A 89 33.35 -10.09 28.50
C GLY A 89 34.49 -11.10 28.36
N TYR A 90 35.57 -10.67 27.71
CA TYR A 90 36.87 -11.32 27.92
C TYR A 90 37.50 -10.67 29.15
N GLY A 91 37.82 -11.51 30.16
CA GLY A 91 38.69 -11.02 31.23
C GLY A 91 40.05 -10.63 30.66
N TRP A 92 40.39 -9.36 30.75
CA TRP A 92 41.75 -8.93 30.56
C TRP A 92 42.51 -9.15 31.88
N ALA A 93 43.86 -9.20 31.82
CA ALA A 93 44.70 -9.44 32.97
C ALA A 93 44.21 -8.68 34.22
N ASP A 94 44.25 -9.37 35.38
CA ASP A 94 43.90 -8.88 36.74
C ASP A 94 42.46 -9.12 37.21
N GLY A 95 41.68 -9.97 36.47
CA GLY A 95 40.35 -10.41 36.99
C GLY A 95 39.24 -9.39 36.87
N GLU A 96 39.49 -8.28 36.18
CA GLU A 96 38.46 -7.31 35.81
C GLU A 96 37.72 -7.75 34.56
N ASP A 97 36.41 -7.79 34.61
CA ASP A 97 35.57 -8.03 33.44
C ASP A 97 35.67 -6.84 32.48
N SER A 98 36.27 -7.06 31.32
CA SER A 98 36.23 -6.06 30.27
C SER A 98 34.89 -6.18 29.51
N GLN A 99 34.07 -5.17 29.64
CA GLN A 99 32.87 -5.04 28.85
C GLN A 99 33.25 -4.51 27.46
N TYR A 100 32.76 -5.16 26.43
CA TYR A 100 32.85 -4.67 25.06
C TYR A 100 31.49 -4.48 24.46
N ALA A 101 31.37 -3.52 23.55
CA ALA A 101 30.15 -3.28 22.80
C ALA A 101 30.23 -4.05 21.48
N VAL A 102 29.17 -4.77 21.17
CA VAL A 102 28.98 -5.44 19.89
C VAL A 102 27.89 -4.74 19.08
N SER A 103 28.11 -4.59 17.78
CA SER A 103 27.08 -4.10 16.88
C SER A 103 25.94 -5.14 16.79
N THR A 104 24.72 -4.70 16.97
CA THR A 104 23.53 -5.54 16.79
C THR A 104 22.75 -5.18 15.53
N ARG A 105 23.06 -4.02 14.94
CA ARG A 105 22.44 -3.55 13.71
C ARG A 105 23.27 -2.44 13.07
N GLY A 106 23.41 -2.50 11.73
CA GLY A 106 24.00 -1.42 10.95
C GLY A 106 23.07 -0.21 10.79
N ALA A 107 23.63 0.92 10.35
CA ALA A 107 22.89 2.13 10.05
C ALA A 107 22.37 2.14 8.61
N ASN A 108 21.18 2.73 8.40
CA ASN A 108 20.67 3.07 7.08
C ASN A 108 19.78 4.30 7.15
N ASP A 109 20.36 5.46 6.94
CA ASP A 109 19.63 6.73 6.96
C ASP A 109 18.70 6.92 5.76
N LEU A 110 18.77 6.04 4.75
CA LEU A 110 17.95 6.07 3.53
C LEU A 110 16.59 5.37 3.69
N LEU A 111 16.28 4.88 4.88
CA LEU A 111 14.95 4.30 5.13
C LEU A 111 13.85 5.30 4.80
N SER A 112 12.83 4.83 4.09
CA SER A 112 11.73 5.63 3.58
C SER A 112 10.38 5.04 3.96
N PHE A 113 9.31 5.79 3.68
CA PHE A 113 7.95 5.30 3.82
C PHE A 113 7.70 4.06 2.94
N ILE A 114 6.83 3.20 3.42
CA ILE A 114 6.23 2.15 2.60
C ILE A 114 5.21 2.82 1.68
N LYS A 115 5.30 2.55 0.39
CA LYS A 115 4.46 3.19 -0.64
C LYS A 115 3.35 2.24 -1.06
N ARG A 116 2.13 2.71 -0.95
CA ARG A 116 0.97 2.07 -1.56
C ARG A 116 0.58 2.86 -2.80
N ARG A 117 0.71 2.22 -3.96
CA ARG A 117 0.25 2.77 -5.24
C ARG A 117 -0.95 2.01 -5.71
N GLU A 118 -1.94 2.73 -6.20
CA GLU A 118 -3.17 2.12 -6.70
C GLU A 118 -3.63 2.83 -7.95
N VAL A 119 -4.04 2.05 -8.94
CA VAL A 119 -4.78 2.51 -10.11
C VAL A 119 -6.09 1.75 -10.13
N SER A 120 -7.19 2.47 -10.27
CA SER A 120 -8.51 1.87 -10.35
C SER A 120 -9.35 2.47 -11.48
N ALA A 121 -10.21 1.65 -12.05
CA ALA A 121 -11.24 2.05 -13.01
C ALA A 121 -12.60 1.67 -12.46
N ASN A 122 -13.52 2.64 -12.41
CA ASN A 122 -14.81 2.46 -11.78
C ASN A 122 -15.93 2.79 -12.78
N LEU A 123 -16.94 1.97 -12.80
CA LEU A 123 -18.17 2.15 -13.57
C LEU A 123 -19.35 2.14 -12.61
N ARG A 124 -20.06 3.26 -12.54
CA ARG A 124 -21.27 3.42 -11.72
C ARG A 124 -22.47 3.73 -12.58
N GLY A 125 -23.54 2.99 -12.39
CA GLY A 125 -24.78 3.17 -13.11
C GLY A 125 -26.01 3.18 -12.22
N ALA A 126 -27.03 3.95 -12.63
CA ALA A 126 -28.36 3.90 -12.06
C ALA A 126 -29.38 3.90 -13.22
N PHE A 127 -30.31 2.96 -13.17
CA PHE A 127 -31.23 2.67 -14.25
C PHE A 127 -32.66 2.59 -13.75
N PHE A 128 -33.64 2.82 -14.63
CA PHE A 128 -35.07 2.66 -14.39
C PHE A 128 -35.56 3.46 -13.17
N ASN A 129 -35.39 4.78 -13.22
CA ASN A 129 -35.69 5.70 -12.12
C ASN A 129 -34.93 5.33 -10.83
N LYS A 130 -33.67 4.95 -10.98
CA LYS A 130 -32.78 4.51 -9.90
C LYS A 130 -33.23 3.26 -9.16
N SER A 131 -34.14 2.49 -9.77
CA SER A 131 -34.56 1.21 -9.21
C SER A 131 -33.48 0.16 -9.24
N LEU A 132 -32.60 0.21 -10.23
CA LEU A 132 -31.41 -0.63 -10.35
C LEU A 132 -30.16 0.23 -10.27
N THR A 133 -29.28 -0.04 -9.30
CA THR A 133 -27.96 0.57 -9.22
C THR A 133 -26.88 -0.48 -9.36
N PHE A 134 -25.85 -0.11 -10.08
CA PHE A 134 -24.69 -0.94 -10.36
C PHE A 134 -23.43 -0.15 -10.09
N ASP A 135 -22.49 -0.74 -9.40
CA ASP A 135 -21.15 -0.20 -9.14
C ASP A 135 -20.14 -1.32 -9.37
N ALA A 136 -19.20 -1.12 -10.27
CA ALA A 136 -18.12 -2.06 -10.51
C ALA A 136 -16.82 -1.32 -10.54
N SER A 137 -15.83 -1.83 -9.85
CA SER A 137 -14.47 -1.32 -9.87
C SER A 137 -13.46 -2.43 -10.14
N TRP A 138 -12.49 -2.11 -10.94
CA TRP A 138 -11.28 -2.88 -11.12
C TRP A 138 -10.11 -2.10 -10.54
N PHE A 139 -9.23 -2.78 -9.85
CA PHE A 139 -8.06 -2.14 -9.26
C PHE A 139 -6.79 -3.00 -9.40
N ILE A 140 -5.67 -2.32 -9.51
CA ILE A 140 -4.34 -2.86 -9.33
C ILE A 140 -3.61 -2.03 -8.29
N GLN A 141 -3.04 -2.69 -7.32
CA GLN A 141 -2.37 -2.08 -6.17
C GLN A 141 -0.98 -2.69 -6.00
N SER A 142 0.01 -1.85 -5.74
CA SER A 142 1.32 -2.29 -5.26
C SER A 142 1.58 -1.72 -3.86
N MET A 143 2.22 -2.52 -3.02
CA MET A 143 2.80 -2.07 -1.75
C MET A 143 4.29 -2.32 -1.81
N GLU A 144 5.07 -1.26 -1.76
CA GLU A 144 6.49 -1.27 -2.04
C GLU A 144 7.30 -0.81 -0.84
N GLY A 145 8.43 -1.46 -0.64
CA GLY A 145 9.41 -1.06 0.35
C GLY A 145 9.09 -1.50 1.77
N TYR A 146 8.51 -2.68 1.97
CA TYR A 146 8.46 -3.28 3.30
C TYR A 146 9.86 -3.44 3.87
N LEU A 147 10.00 -3.09 5.14
CA LEU A 147 11.28 -3.17 5.82
C LEU A 147 11.68 -4.61 6.10
N ILE A 148 12.92 -4.93 5.79
CA ILE A 148 13.55 -6.20 6.14
C ILE A 148 14.96 -5.95 6.69
N ASP A 149 15.42 -6.88 7.53
CA ASP A 149 16.81 -7.04 7.90
C ASP A 149 17.46 -8.01 6.89
N ASN A 150 17.84 -7.47 5.76
CA ASN A 150 18.28 -8.27 4.61
C ASN A 150 19.59 -9.02 4.92
N THR A 151 19.46 -10.30 5.22
CA THR A 151 20.60 -11.19 5.51
C THR A 151 21.15 -11.92 4.28
N THR A 152 20.40 -11.97 3.18
CA THR A 152 20.73 -12.78 2.02
C THR A 152 21.64 -12.08 1.02
N THR A 153 21.56 -10.75 0.93
CA THR A 153 22.37 -9.95 0.00
C THR A 153 23.71 -9.48 0.61
N TRP A 154 23.84 -9.59 1.92
CA TRP A 154 25.06 -9.17 2.61
C TRP A 154 26.04 -10.34 2.72
N PRO A 155 27.37 -10.07 2.64
CA PRO A 155 28.38 -11.10 2.88
C PRO A 155 28.24 -11.71 4.29
N SER A 156 28.52 -12.99 4.43
CA SER A 156 28.33 -13.72 5.68
C SER A 156 29.14 -13.16 6.87
N HIS A 157 30.22 -12.45 6.61
CA HIS A 157 31.04 -11.83 7.68
C HIS A 157 30.40 -10.54 8.25
N MET A 158 29.32 -10.02 7.64
CA MET A 158 28.57 -8.87 8.19
C MET A 158 27.67 -9.24 9.37
N SER A 159 27.50 -10.54 9.61
CA SER A 159 26.81 -11.07 10.78
C SER A 159 27.52 -12.30 11.27
N THR A 160 27.75 -12.41 12.57
CA THR A 160 28.41 -13.58 13.20
C THR A 160 27.55 -14.14 14.31
N SER A 161 27.63 -15.46 14.52
CA SER A 161 26.95 -16.13 15.62
C SER A 161 27.74 -16.14 16.92
N TYR A 162 29.05 -15.90 16.83
CA TYR A 162 29.91 -15.79 18.01
C TYR A 162 31.12 -14.86 17.73
N PRO A 163 31.23 -13.74 18.46
CA PRO A 163 30.16 -13.15 19.27
C PRO A 163 28.95 -12.83 18.40
N ASP A 164 27.77 -12.90 18.99
CA ASP A 164 26.52 -12.56 18.29
C ASP A 164 26.50 -11.07 17.96
N GLN A 165 26.85 -10.75 16.72
CA GLN A 165 26.89 -9.37 16.21
C GLN A 165 26.39 -9.28 14.78
N SER A 166 25.87 -8.11 14.42
CA SER A 166 25.38 -7.83 13.08
C SER A 166 25.65 -6.38 12.70
N PHE A 167 26.15 -6.17 11.50
CA PHE A 167 26.28 -4.85 10.85
C PHE A 167 25.23 -4.67 9.75
N ILE A 168 24.31 -5.61 9.63
CA ILE A 168 23.27 -5.58 8.61
C ILE A 168 22.21 -4.55 9.00
N PRO A 169 21.91 -3.56 8.12
CA PRO A 169 20.92 -2.56 8.37
C PRO A 169 19.53 -3.02 7.94
N TRP A 170 18.48 -2.37 8.45
CA TRP A 170 17.14 -2.45 7.87
C TRP A 170 17.11 -1.78 6.48
N MET A 171 16.35 -2.35 5.57
CA MET A 171 16.21 -1.84 4.20
C MET A 171 14.75 -1.90 3.75
N ASN A 172 14.34 -0.95 2.90
CA ASN A 172 13.09 -1.04 2.16
C ASN A 172 13.32 -1.95 0.95
N TYR A 173 12.72 -3.14 0.93
CA TYR A 173 13.01 -4.10 -0.13
C TYR A 173 11.77 -4.88 -0.61
N ASN A 174 11.03 -5.56 0.28
CA ASN A 174 9.95 -6.45 -0.12
C ASN A 174 8.76 -5.68 -0.68
N ASN A 175 8.15 -6.23 -1.75
CA ASN A 175 6.99 -5.65 -2.40
C ASN A 175 5.89 -6.69 -2.55
N ASN A 176 4.64 -6.22 -2.44
CA ASN A 176 3.44 -7.00 -2.71
C ASN A 176 2.66 -6.34 -3.83
N ALA A 177 1.92 -7.12 -4.59
CA ALA A 177 0.94 -6.65 -5.54
C ALA A 177 -0.42 -7.28 -5.26
N ARG A 178 -1.47 -6.56 -5.59
CA ARG A 178 -2.86 -7.03 -5.53
C ARG A 178 -3.61 -6.51 -6.74
N THR A 179 -4.41 -7.35 -7.36
CA THR A 179 -5.36 -6.96 -8.41
C THR A 179 -6.72 -7.57 -8.10
N GLY A 180 -7.78 -6.88 -8.45
CA GLY A 180 -9.10 -7.40 -8.12
C GLY A 180 -10.24 -6.62 -8.74
N TRP A 181 -11.44 -7.10 -8.43
CA TRP A 181 -12.72 -6.53 -8.83
C TRP A 181 -13.65 -6.44 -7.64
N ASP A 182 -14.34 -5.32 -7.54
CA ASP A 182 -15.47 -5.14 -6.64
C ASP A 182 -16.71 -4.87 -7.48
N VAL A 183 -17.77 -5.60 -7.19
CA VAL A 183 -19.06 -5.43 -7.90
C VAL A 183 -20.18 -5.35 -6.87
N SER A 184 -21.03 -4.35 -7.04
CA SER A 184 -22.24 -4.14 -6.24
C SER A 184 -23.43 -3.96 -7.17
N VAL A 185 -24.48 -4.72 -6.97
CA VAL A 185 -25.76 -4.59 -7.69
C VAL A 185 -26.87 -4.48 -6.67
N ASN A 186 -27.65 -3.42 -6.74
CA ASN A 186 -28.78 -3.21 -5.85
C ASN A 186 -30.04 -2.92 -6.66
N TYR A 187 -31.13 -3.56 -6.28
CA TYR A 187 -32.43 -3.32 -6.82
C TYR A 187 -33.35 -2.83 -5.71
N LYS A 188 -34.10 -1.77 -5.97
CA LYS A 188 -35.08 -1.22 -5.04
C LYS A 188 -36.25 -0.68 -5.83
N LYS A 189 -37.48 -1.15 -5.51
CA LYS A 189 -38.71 -0.69 -6.14
C LYS A 189 -39.83 -0.54 -5.14
N THR A 190 -40.58 0.54 -5.29
CA THR A 190 -41.74 0.83 -4.45
C THR A 190 -43.01 0.48 -5.24
N PHE A 191 -43.93 -0.27 -4.60
CA PHE A 191 -45.22 -0.69 -5.11
C PHE A 191 -46.29 -0.18 -4.13
N GLY A 192 -46.91 0.95 -4.43
CA GLY A 192 -47.83 1.59 -3.46
C GLY A 192 -47.07 1.90 -2.15
N ASP A 193 -47.55 1.34 -1.04
CA ASP A 193 -46.97 1.55 0.28
C ASP A 193 -45.79 0.59 0.62
N PHE A 194 -45.50 -0.36 -0.25
CA PHE A 194 -44.45 -1.36 -0.04
C PHE A 194 -43.21 -1.03 -0.84
N THR A 195 -42.06 -1.10 -0.19
CA THR A 195 -40.77 -1.01 -0.86
C THR A 195 -40.03 -2.33 -0.71
N VAL A 196 -39.66 -2.91 -1.84
CA VAL A 196 -38.84 -4.13 -1.90
C VAL A 196 -37.44 -3.75 -2.37
N GLY A 197 -36.44 -4.27 -1.69
CA GLY A 197 -35.02 -4.07 -2.06
C GLY A 197 -34.22 -5.35 -1.87
N ALA A 198 -33.34 -5.62 -2.81
CA ALA A 198 -32.34 -6.69 -2.74
C ALA A 198 -31.03 -6.20 -3.32
N GLY A 199 -29.90 -6.65 -2.74
CA GLY A 199 -28.60 -6.28 -3.22
C GLY A 199 -27.60 -7.41 -3.05
N VAL A 200 -26.62 -7.45 -3.94
CA VAL A 200 -25.47 -8.38 -3.91
C VAL A 200 -24.20 -7.58 -4.08
N ASN A 201 -23.24 -7.86 -3.20
CA ASN A 201 -21.87 -7.34 -3.28
C ASN A 201 -20.92 -8.53 -3.41
N ALA A 202 -19.97 -8.42 -4.30
CA ALA A 202 -18.93 -9.42 -4.51
C ALA A 202 -17.58 -8.72 -4.68
N THR A 203 -16.58 -9.20 -3.95
CA THR A 203 -15.18 -8.82 -4.10
C THR A 203 -14.37 -10.05 -4.47
N TRP A 204 -13.61 -9.93 -5.53
CA TRP A 204 -12.62 -10.92 -5.90
C TRP A 204 -11.26 -10.26 -6.09
N TYR A 205 -10.22 -10.82 -5.49
CA TYR A 205 -8.86 -10.31 -5.66
C TYR A 205 -7.85 -11.44 -5.61
N ASP A 206 -6.71 -11.18 -6.22
CA ASP A 206 -5.52 -12.01 -6.18
C ASP A 206 -4.34 -11.22 -5.62
N THR A 207 -3.47 -11.90 -4.88
CA THR A 207 -2.31 -11.30 -4.22
C THR A 207 -1.03 -11.95 -4.68
N LEU A 208 0.02 -11.16 -4.82
CA LEU A 208 1.30 -11.61 -5.34
C LEU A 208 2.46 -11.04 -4.53
N ALA A 209 3.39 -11.89 -4.16
CA ALA A 209 4.71 -11.46 -3.68
C ALA A 209 5.55 -11.00 -4.87
N SER A 210 5.54 -9.70 -5.20
CA SER A 210 6.19 -9.18 -6.41
C SER A 210 7.72 -9.09 -6.29
N LEU A 211 8.22 -8.84 -5.08
CA LEU A 211 9.65 -8.82 -4.78
C LEU A 211 9.89 -9.38 -3.38
N ARG A 212 10.88 -10.25 -3.25
CA ARG A 212 11.31 -10.84 -1.98
C ARG A 212 12.82 -10.88 -1.88
N ASP A 213 13.32 -10.72 -0.66
CA ASP A 213 14.70 -11.04 -0.31
C ASP A 213 14.81 -12.55 -0.06
N GLU A 214 15.18 -13.29 -1.10
CA GLU A 214 15.33 -14.75 -1.02
C GLU A 214 16.32 -15.26 -2.06
N VAL A 215 17.02 -16.32 -1.70
CA VAL A 215 18.00 -16.98 -2.58
C VAL A 215 17.49 -18.32 -3.15
N TYR A 216 16.24 -18.65 -2.88
CA TYR A 216 15.65 -19.90 -3.34
C TYR A 216 15.21 -19.80 -4.80
N THR A 217 15.51 -20.80 -5.58
CA THR A 217 15.10 -20.92 -6.99
C THR A 217 14.19 -22.13 -7.23
N ASP A 218 13.79 -22.81 -6.17
CA ASP A 218 12.98 -24.02 -6.19
C ASP A 218 11.54 -23.77 -5.64
N HIS A 219 10.89 -24.85 -5.21
CA HIS A 219 9.55 -24.80 -4.62
C HIS A 219 9.42 -23.90 -3.38
N ARG A 220 10.52 -23.51 -2.73
CA ARG A 220 10.55 -22.60 -1.57
C ARG A 220 10.52 -21.14 -1.97
N GLN A 221 10.76 -20.82 -3.23
CA GLN A 221 10.69 -19.46 -3.73
C GLN A 221 9.28 -18.89 -3.50
N ARG A 222 9.19 -17.71 -2.88
CA ARG A 222 7.95 -16.98 -2.62
C ARG A 222 7.68 -15.89 -3.66
N GLN A 223 8.72 -15.32 -4.24
CA GLN A 223 8.56 -14.31 -5.26
C GLN A 223 7.79 -14.87 -6.47
N GLY A 224 6.78 -14.15 -6.90
CA GLY A 224 5.90 -14.58 -7.99
C GLY A 224 4.78 -15.53 -7.56
N LYS A 225 4.59 -15.79 -6.25
CA LYS A 225 3.51 -16.65 -5.72
C LYS A 225 2.50 -15.83 -4.93
N PRO A 226 1.26 -16.34 -4.76
CA PRO A 226 0.26 -15.75 -3.88
C PRO A 226 0.79 -15.53 -2.46
N LEU A 227 0.23 -14.55 -1.75
CA LEU A 227 0.62 -14.25 -0.36
C LEU A 227 -0.06 -15.17 0.65
N ASP A 228 -1.18 -15.73 0.31
CA ASP A 228 -2.11 -16.56 1.06
C ASP A 228 -2.32 -17.93 0.44
#